data_be86035dd58aa1c2b5b8c85c6f8e767b
#
_entry.id   be86035dd58aa1c2b5b8c85c6f8e767b
#
_cell.length_a   1.000
_cell.length_b   1.000
_cell.length_c   1.000
_cell.angle_alpha   90.00
_cell.angle_beta   90.00
_cell.angle_gamma   90.00
#
_symmetry.space_group_name_H-M   'P 1'
#
loop_
_entity.id
_entity.type
_entity.pdbx_description
1 polymer ?
#
loop_
_entity_poly.entity_id
_entity_poly.type
_entity_poly.pdbx_seq_one_letter_code
_entity_poly.pdbx_strand_id
1 'polypeptide(L)'
;MIEFDHITKTFKEKDRSFTALSDITLSIHEGEAFGVIGESGAGKSTLLRLINALEKPTKGSVTIEGVAVAHLSKADLRDMQKRIGMIFQQFNLLNNKTVAENVHLPLELHDYPDPLTTEEVLQFVGLEDKKNSYPSQLSGGQKQRVGIARALITRPDILLCDEPTSALDQNTTEEIVEVLKKAHKEFKMTIVVVTHELPVIKELCQRAAIMDQGEVREVIGVKRSDERGNVKPYHERAIEVLSNG
;
A
#
# COMPACT_ATOMS: atom_id res chain seq x y z
N MET A 1 -3.78 -11.73 -10.72
CA MET A 1 -5.02 -11.78 -9.91
C MET A 1 -4.73 -12.33 -8.54
N ILE A 2 -5.33 -11.76 -7.46
CA ILE A 2 -5.20 -12.24 -6.08
C ILE A 2 -6.56 -12.74 -5.63
N GLU A 3 -6.61 -13.95 -5.07
CA GLU A 3 -7.87 -14.56 -4.61
C GLU A 3 -7.73 -15.01 -3.16
N PHE A 4 -8.74 -14.71 -2.37
CA PHE A 4 -8.94 -15.23 -1.02
C PHE A 4 -10.14 -16.16 -1.04
N ASP A 5 -9.93 -17.41 -0.63
CA ASP A 5 -10.96 -18.43 -0.61
C ASP A 5 -11.20 -18.90 0.82
N HIS A 6 -12.33 -18.47 1.39
CA HIS A 6 -12.79 -18.80 2.75
C HIS A 6 -11.70 -18.62 3.83
N ILE A 7 -10.97 -17.48 3.76
CA ILE A 7 -9.86 -17.17 4.67
C ILE A 7 -10.36 -16.92 6.08
N THR A 8 -9.80 -17.66 7.03
CA THR A 8 -9.87 -17.34 8.45
C THR A 8 -8.47 -17.20 9.01
N LYS A 9 -8.21 -16.15 9.79
CA LYS A 9 -6.96 -15.94 10.51
C LYS A 9 -7.23 -15.74 11.99
N THR A 10 -6.72 -16.66 12.81
CA THR A 10 -6.77 -16.59 14.26
C THR A 10 -5.38 -16.54 14.85
N PHE A 11 -5.11 -15.54 15.67
CA PHE A 11 -3.89 -15.45 16.46
C PHE A 11 -4.13 -16.10 17.82
N LYS A 12 -3.13 -16.84 18.30
CA LYS A 12 -3.15 -17.48 19.62
C LYS A 12 -2.09 -16.84 20.50
N GLU A 13 -2.51 -16.29 21.62
CA GLU A 13 -1.64 -15.78 22.68
C GLU A 13 -1.93 -16.52 23.97
N LYS A 14 -0.98 -17.37 24.42
CA LYS A 14 -1.08 -18.19 25.64
C LYS A 14 -2.49 -18.77 25.84
N ASP A 15 -3.34 -18.11 26.67
CA ASP A 15 -4.70 -18.58 27.03
C ASP A 15 -5.81 -17.86 26.26
N ARG A 16 -5.49 -16.99 25.27
CA ARG A 16 -6.47 -16.24 24.50
C ARG A 16 -6.31 -16.51 23.01
N SER A 17 -7.41 -16.57 22.29
CA SER A 17 -7.41 -16.57 20.83
C SER A 17 -8.21 -15.37 20.32
N PHE A 18 -7.68 -14.71 19.30
CA PHE A 18 -8.33 -13.59 18.63
C PHE A 18 -8.43 -13.89 17.13
N THR A 19 -9.64 -13.87 16.60
CA THR A 19 -9.86 -14.06 15.17
C THR A 19 -9.85 -12.70 14.49
N ALA A 20 -8.79 -12.46 13.73
CA ALA A 20 -8.57 -11.19 13.01
C ALA A 20 -9.28 -11.16 11.65
N LEU A 21 -9.48 -12.32 11.02
CA LEU A 21 -10.24 -12.48 9.77
C LEU A 21 -11.14 -13.69 9.88
N SER A 22 -12.40 -13.55 9.43
CA SER A 22 -13.43 -14.57 9.52
C SER A 22 -14.08 -14.77 8.15
N ASP A 23 -13.83 -15.92 7.54
CA ASP A 23 -14.46 -16.40 6.30
C ASP A 23 -14.42 -15.39 5.13
N ILE A 24 -13.23 -14.82 4.88
CA ILE A 24 -13.04 -13.85 3.81
C ILE A 24 -12.98 -14.55 2.44
N THR A 25 -13.91 -14.19 1.55
CA THR A 25 -13.87 -14.53 0.12
C THR A 25 -13.82 -13.25 -0.69
N LEU A 26 -12.73 -13.04 -1.44
CA LEU A 26 -12.46 -11.79 -2.13
C LEU A 26 -11.55 -12.03 -3.34
N SER A 27 -11.77 -11.31 -4.43
CA SER A 27 -10.89 -11.31 -5.61
C SER A 27 -10.45 -9.89 -5.97
N ILE A 28 -9.16 -9.73 -6.28
CA ILE A 28 -8.53 -8.50 -6.78
C ILE A 28 -7.99 -8.80 -8.16
N HIS A 29 -8.37 -8.00 -9.16
CA HIS A 29 -7.97 -8.22 -10.54
C HIS A 29 -6.54 -7.74 -10.80
N GLU A 30 -5.90 -8.32 -11.79
CA GLU A 30 -4.59 -7.86 -12.26
C GLU A 30 -4.68 -6.44 -12.79
N GLY A 31 -3.68 -5.60 -12.47
CA GLY A 31 -3.65 -4.19 -12.88
C GLY A 31 -4.72 -3.31 -12.23
N GLU A 32 -5.46 -3.82 -11.24
CA GLU A 32 -6.47 -3.06 -10.50
C GLU A 32 -5.84 -2.28 -9.35
N ALA A 33 -6.30 -1.04 -9.10
CA ALA A 33 -6.10 -0.38 -7.81
C ALA A 33 -7.32 -0.68 -6.94
N PHE A 34 -7.13 -1.54 -5.95
CA PHE A 34 -8.17 -2.05 -5.06
C PHE A 34 -8.00 -1.50 -3.65
N GLY A 35 -9.10 -1.01 -3.09
CA GLY A 35 -9.16 -0.48 -1.73
C GLY A 35 -9.67 -1.49 -0.71
N VAL A 36 -9.15 -1.44 0.51
CA VAL A 36 -9.72 -2.12 1.67
C VAL A 36 -9.93 -1.06 2.75
N ILE A 37 -11.19 -0.79 3.07
CA ILE A 37 -11.55 0.26 4.03
C ILE A 37 -12.27 -0.32 5.23
N GLY A 38 -12.02 0.25 6.40
CA GLY A 38 -12.65 -0.13 7.66
C GLY A 38 -12.01 0.57 8.84
N GLU A 39 -12.62 0.49 10.00
CA GLU A 39 -12.10 1.07 11.23
C GLU A 39 -10.79 0.39 11.69
N SER A 40 -10.13 1.01 12.66
CA SER A 40 -8.96 0.40 13.30
C SER A 40 -9.35 -0.94 13.93
N GLY A 41 -8.53 -1.97 13.72
CA GLY A 41 -8.83 -3.33 14.20
C GLY A 41 -9.75 -4.16 13.31
N ALA A 42 -10.27 -3.64 12.17
CA ALA A 42 -11.11 -4.41 11.25
C ALA A 42 -10.40 -5.58 10.51
N GLY A 43 -9.08 -5.78 10.70
CA GLY A 43 -8.33 -6.87 10.07
C GLY A 43 -7.57 -6.48 8.80
N LYS A 44 -7.66 -5.24 8.33
CA LYS A 44 -7.09 -4.76 7.06
C LYS A 44 -5.61 -5.10 6.85
N SER A 45 -4.74 -4.72 7.79
CA SER A 45 -3.29 -5.02 7.71
C SER A 45 -3.01 -6.53 7.78
N THR A 46 -3.86 -7.31 8.48
CA THR A 46 -3.77 -8.77 8.48
C THR A 46 -4.07 -9.34 7.11
N LEU A 47 -5.11 -8.85 6.43
CA LEU A 47 -5.44 -9.24 5.06
C LEU A 47 -4.26 -8.96 4.11
N LEU A 48 -3.65 -7.79 4.22
CA LEU A 48 -2.51 -7.38 3.41
C LEU A 48 -1.29 -8.27 3.63
N ARG A 49 -1.02 -8.67 4.89
CA ARG A 49 0.07 -9.58 5.25
C ARG A 49 -0.12 -11.03 4.79
N LEU A 50 -1.33 -11.43 4.45
CA LEU A 50 -1.58 -12.73 3.81
C LEU A 50 -1.15 -12.72 2.35
N ILE A 51 -1.26 -11.58 1.64
CA ILE A 51 -0.85 -11.47 0.23
C ILE A 51 0.67 -11.67 0.09
N ASN A 52 1.47 -10.97 0.91
CA ASN A 52 2.94 -11.11 0.87
C ASN A 52 3.48 -12.29 1.68
N ALA A 53 2.57 -13.15 2.19
CA ALA A 53 2.88 -14.33 3.00
C ALA A 53 3.74 -14.04 4.27
N LEU A 54 3.69 -12.82 4.80
CA LEU A 54 4.20 -12.53 6.15
C LEU A 54 3.34 -13.19 7.23
N GLU A 55 2.07 -13.45 6.91
CA GLU A 55 1.15 -14.23 7.71
C GLU A 55 0.61 -15.40 6.87
N LYS A 56 0.25 -16.49 7.57
CA LYS A 56 -0.43 -17.64 6.96
C LYS A 56 -1.87 -17.70 7.46
N PRO A 57 -2.84 -18.05 6.61
CA PRO A 57 -4.20 -18.26 7.05
C PRO A 57 -4.28 -19.45 8.01
N THR A 58 -5.24 -19.43 8.93
CA THR A 58 -5.57 -20.57 9.80
C THR A 58 -6.46 -21.57 9.06
N LYS A 59 -7.34 -21.05 8.17
CA LYS A 59 -8.19 -21.83 7.25
C LYS A 59 -8.29 -21.11 5.93
N GLY A 60 -8.67 -21.82 4.88
CA GLY A 60 -8.79 -21.29 3.53
C GLY A 60 -7.47 -21.17 2.80
N SER A 61 -7.46 -20.55 1.63
CA SER A 61 -6.28 -20.40 0.80
C SER A 61 -6.20 -19.02 0.14
N VAL A 62 -4.95 -18.51 0.00
CA VAL A 62 -4.64 -17.34 -0.81
C VAL A 62 -3.96 -17.82 -2.07
N THR A 63 -4.45 -17.40 -3.24
CA THR A 63 -3.78 -17.64 -4.52
C THR A 63 -3.34 -16.32 -5.15
N ILE A 64 -2.17 -16.31 -5.76
CA ILE A 64 -1.65 -15.20 -6.55
C ILE A 64 -1.32 -15.76 -7.93
N GLU A 65 -1.93 -15.19 -8.98
CA GLU A 65 -1.80 -15.66 -10.37
C GLU A 65 -2.10 -17.16 -10.52
N GLY A 66 -3.08 -17.66 -9.78
CA GLY A 66 -3.49 -19.07 -9.79
C GLY A 66 -2.59 -20.00 -8.97
N VAL A 67 -1.55 -19.48 -8.31
CA VAL A 67 -0.65 -20.27 -7.47
C VAL A 67 -1.01 -20.11 -6.00
N ALA A 68 -1.28 -21.23 -5.33
CA ALA A 68 -1.60 -21.22 -3.90
C ALA A 68 -0.34 -20.92 -3.06
N VAL A 69 -0.33 -19.77 -2.37
CA VAL A 69 0.81 -19.27 -1.59
C VAL A 69 1.26 -20.27 -0.52
N ALA A 70 0.32 -20.99 0.09
CA ALA A 70 0.60 -21.95 1.15
C ALA A 70 1.42 -23.19 0.67
N HIS A 71 1.40 -23.48 -0.62
CA HIS A 71 2.09 -24.64 -1.23
C HIS A 71 3.44 -24.32 -1.83
N LEU A 72 3.84 -23.05 -1.85
CA LEU A 72 5.13 -22.63 -2.38
C LEU A 72 6.28 -23.17 -1.52
N SER A 73 7.35 -23.62 -2.19
CA SER A 73 8.62 -23.86 -1.53
C SER A 73 9.19 -22.55 -0.97
N LYS A 74 10.17 -22.63 -0.07
CA LYS A 74 10.83 -21.41 0.45
C LYS A 74 11.51 -20.59 -0.65
N ALA A 75 11.99 -21.22 -1.73
CA ALA A 75 12.59 -20.53 -2.85
C ALA A 75 11.54 -19.81 -3.69
N ASP A 76 10.48 -20.53 -4.11
CA ASP A 76 9.40 -19.97 -4.91
C ASP A 76 8.66 -18.84 -4.16
N LEU A 77 8.50 -19.00 -2.82
CA LEU A 77 7.91 -17.96 -1.97
C LEU A 77 8.75 -16.67 -1.99
N ARG A 78 10.08 -16.78 -1.91
CA ARG A 78 10.97 -15.61 -2.01
C ARG A 78 10.87 -14.95 -3.38
N ASP A 79 10.81 -15.75 -4.45
CA ASP A 79 10.69 -15.21 -5.80
C ASP A 79 9.33 -14.52 -6.02
N MET A 80 8.24 -15.05 -5.45
CA MET A 80 6.97 -14.37 -5.40
C MET A 80 7.06 -13.05 -4.61
N GLN A 81 7.69 -13.06 -3.44
CA GLN A 81 7.84 -11.87 -2.59
C GLN A 81 8.67 -10.76 -3.26
N LYS A 82 9.65 -11.08 -4.12
CA LYS A 82 10.39 -10.09 -4.91
C LYS A 82 9.49 -9.29 -5.86
N ARG A 83 8.39 -9.88 -6.31
CA ARG A 83 7.41 -9.23 -7.21
C ARG A 83 6.40 -8.37 -6.46
N ILE A 84 6.49 -8.28 -5.13
CA ILE A 84 5.58 -7.55 -4.27
C ILE A 84 6.33 -6.42 -3.56
N GLY A 85 6.03 -5.17 -3.94
CA GLY A 85 6.47 -3.99 -3.20
C GLY A 85 5.55 -3.72 -2.00
N MET A 86 6.10 -3.17 -0.93
CA MET A 86 5.30 -2.81 0.25
C MET A 86 5.64 -1.41 0.77
N ILE A 87 4.60 -0.61 0.97
CA ILE A 87 4.64 0.69 1.63
C ILE A 87 4.00 0.53 3.01
N PHE A 88 4.71 0.96 4.04
CA PHE A 88 4.30 0.81 5.44
C PHE A 88 3.75 2.12 6.00
N GLN A 89 2.87 2.03 6.97
CA GLN A 89 2.34 3.16 7.73
C GLN A 89 3.44 3.99 8.41
N GLN A 90 4.40 3.32 9.05
CA GLN A 90 5.62 3.94 9.56
C GLN A 90 6.68 3.77 8.47
N PHE A 91 7.17 4.82 7.88
CA PHE A 91 8.06 4.86 6.71
C PHE A 91 9.15 3.78 6.67
N ASN A 92 9.54 3.23 7.82
CA ASN A 92 10.53 2.15 8.01
C ASN A 92 11.85 2.44 7.29
N LEU A 93 12.30 3.70 7.34
CA LEU A 93 13.58 4.12 6.79
C LEU A 93 14.71 3.84 7.78
N LEU A 94 15.85 3.43 7.26
CA LEU A 94 17.07 3.26 8.04
C LEU A 94 17.68 4.65 8.30
N ASN A 95 17.66 5.10 9.55
CA ASN A 95 18.09 6.45 9.94
C ASN A 95 19.59 6.71 9.74
N ASN A 96 20.39 5.66 9.67
CA ASN A 96 21.86 5.71 9.45
C ASN A 96 22.24 5.59 7.97
N LYS A 97 21.27 5.51 7.07
CA LYS A 97 21.45 5.49 5.61
C LYS A 97 20.85 6.75 4.98
N THR A 98 21.46 7.21 3.91
CA THR A 98 20.92 8.30 3.08
C THR A 98 19.63 7.89 2.37
N VAL A 99 18.97 8.85 1.72
CA VAL A 99 17.81 8.61 0.85
C VAL A 99 18.16 7.61 -0.25
N ALA A 100 19.26 7.83 -0.96
CA ALA A 100 19.72 6.93 -2.03
C ALA A 100 19.95 5.50 -1.52
N GLU A 101 20.64 5.34 -0.40
CA GLU A 101 20.91 4.03 0.21
C GLU A 101 19.64 3.35 0.72
N ASN A 102 18.67 4.11 1.26
CA ASN A 102 17.37 3.56 1.65
C ASN A 102 16.58 3.04 0.43
N VAL A 103 16.60 3.79 -0.67
CA VAL A 103 15.93 3.41 -1.92
C VAL A 103 16.61 2.20 -2.55
N HIS A 104 17.95 2.16 -2.57
CA HIS A 104 18.74 1.08 -3.17
C HIS A 104 18.71 -0.24 -2.38
N LEU A 105 18.35 -0.20 -1.11
CA LEU A 105 18.41 -1.33 -0.18
C LEU A 105 17.83 -2.67 -0.72
N PRO A 106 16.68 -2.72 -1.40
CA PRO A 106 16.17 -3.97 -1.96
C PRO A 106 17.14 -4.63 -2.95
N LEU A 107 17.87 -3.82 -3.74
CA LEU A 107 18.82 -4.31 -4.74
C LEU A 107 20.13 -4.80 -4.11
N GLU A 108 20.47 -4.35 -2.88
CA GLU A 108 21.58 -4.93 -2.10
C GLU A 108 21.24 -6.33 -1.57
N LEU A 109 19.96 -6.62 -1.35
CA LEU A 109 19.50 -7.85 -0.71
C LEU A 109 19.21 -8.99 -1.70
N HIS A 110 18.79 -8.63 -2.92
CA HIS A 110 18.38 -9.60 -3.95
C HIS A 110 18.66 -9.07 -5.35
N ASP A 111 18.89 -10.01 -6.29
CA ASP A 111 18.94 -9.70 -7.71
C ASP A 111 17.50 -9.59 -8.28
N TYR A 112 17.31 -8.60 -9.16
CA TYR A 112 16.08 -8.36 -9.90
C TYR A 112 16.39 -8.28 -11.41
N PRO A 113 15.51 -8.80 -12.28
CA PRO A 113 15.81 -8.91 -13.72
C PRO A 113 15.86 -7.54 -14.43
N ASP A 114 15.06 -6.58 -14.01
CA ASP A 114 14.94 -5.26 -14.66
C ASP A 114 14.57 -4.17 -13.64
N PRO A 115 15.44 -3.89 -12.63
CA PRO A 115 15.15 -2.86 -11.63
C PRO A 115 15.27 -1.46 -12.22
N LEU A 116 14.58 -0.50 -11.60
CA LEU A 116 14.85 0.93 -11.85
C LEU A 116 16.18 1.33 -11.23
N THR A 117 16.82 2.35 -11.78
CA THR A 117 17.93 2.99 -11.11
C THR A 117 17.46 3.87 -9.95
N THR A 118 18.33 4.11 -8.99
CA THR A 118 18.04 5.03 -7.87
C THR A 118 17.68 6.44 -8.38
N GLU A 119 18.35 6.89 -9.42
CA GLU A 119 18.12 8.19 -10.07
C GLU A 119 16.71 8.26 -10.68
N GLU A 120 16.33 7.26 -11.48
CA GLU A 120 15.01 7.20 -12.13
C GLU A 120 13.88 7.23 -11.10
N VAL A 121 13.98 6.43 -10.04
CA VAL A 121 12.90 6.35 -9.05
C VAL A 121 12.86 7.58 -8.15
N LEU A 122 14.00 8.21 -7.83
CA LEU A 122 14.03 9.48 -7.11
C LEU A 122 13.44 10.62 -7.94
N GLN A 123 13.72 10.67 -9.23
CA GLN A 123 13.09 11.59 -10.18
C GLN A 123 11.58 11.35 -10.25
N PHE A 124 11.16 10.08 -10.29
CA PHE A 124 9.75 9.73 -10.33
C PHE A 124 8.96 10.30 -9.14
N VAL A 125 9.52 10.27 -7.93
CA VAL A 125 8.89 10.77 -6.70
C VAL A 125 9.25 12.24 -6.38
N GLY A 126 10.08 12.92 -7.20
CA GLY A 126 10.47 14.32 -7.03
C GLY A 126 11.37 14.56 -5.82
N LEU A 127 12.40 13.73 -5.65
CA LEU A 127 13.36 13.79 -4.54
C LEU A 127 14.83 13.73 -4.99
N GLU A 128 15.14 14.15 -6.24
CA GLU A 128 16.50 14.10 -6.79
C GLU A 128 17.48 14.94 -5.95
N ASP A 129 17.02 16.11 -5.48
CA ASP A 129 17.80 17.03 -4.66
C ASP A 129 18.06 16.51 -3.24
N LYS A 130 17.32 15.50 -2.79
CA LYS A 130 17.44 14.88 -1.46
C LYS A 130 18.26 13.59 -1.42
N LYS A 131 18.84 13.17 -2.56
CA LYS A 131 19.58 11.91 -2.71
C LYS A 131 20.56 11.62 -1.55
N ASN A 132 21.30 12.64 -1.11
CA ASN A 132 22.31 12.54 -0.07
C ASN A 132 21.82 12.94 1.34
N SER A 133 20.53 13.28 1.50
CA SER A 133 19.95 13.63 2.79
C SER A 133 19.67 12.37 3.62
N TYR A 134 19.65 12.53 4.94
CA TYR A 134 19.24 11.47 5.89
C TYR A 134 17.76 11.60 6.26
N PRO A 135 17.09 10.54 6.69
CA PRO A 135 15.68 10.59 7.08
C PRO A 135 15.34 11.67 8.11
N SER A 136 16.25 11.98 9.03
CA SER A 136 16.06 13.04 10.02
C SER A 136 15.93 14.46 9.43
N GLN A 137 16.36 14.65 8.18
CA GLN A 137 16.33 15.92 7.46
C GLN A 137 15.11 16.08 6.55
N LEU A 138 14.20 15.09 6.55
CA LEU A 138 13.05 15.02 5.65
C LEU A 138 11.75 15.31 6.39
N SER A 139 10.79 15.95 5.70
CA SER A 139 9.40 16.03 6.15
C SER A 139 8.73 14.64 6.12
N GLY A 140 7.55 14.50 6.75
CA GLY A 140 6.77 13.26 6.73
C GLY A 140 6.44 12.80 5.29
N GLY A 141 5.96 13.70 4.45
CA GLY A 141 5.67 13.42 3.04
C GLY A 141 6.90 13.03 2.23
N GLN A 142 8.05 13.67 2.47
CA GLN A 142 9.30 13.27 1.85
C GLN A 142 9.74 11.87 2.28
N LYS A 143 9.64 11.53 3.57
CA LYS A 143 9.90 10.16 4.06
C LYS A 143 9.00 9.14 3.40
N GLN A 144 7.71 9.46 3.22
CA GLN A 144 6.77 8.59 2.54
C GLN A 144 7.14 8.38 1.07
N ARG A 145 7.53 9.45 0.36
CA ARG A 145 8.01 9.35 -1.03
C ARG A 145 9.28 8.50 -1.14
N VAL A 146 10.19 8.56 -0.16
CA VAL A 146 11.36 7.64 -0.10
C VAL A 146 10.89 6.19 0.08
N GLY A 147 9.89 5.94 0.94
CA GLY A 147 9.28 4.61 1.11
C GLY A 147 8.65 4.09 -0.17
N ILE A 148 7.96 4.96 -0.92
CA ILE A 148 7.38 4.63 -2.24
C ILE A 148 8.50 4.33 -3.24
N ALA A 149 9.52 5.18 -3.34
CA ALA A 149 10.66 4.97 -4.23
C ALA A 149 11.35 3.64 -3.96
N ARG A 150 11.59 3.30 -2.68
CA ARG A 150 12.14 2.00 -2.27
C ARG A 150 11.26 0.81 -2.69
N ALA A 151 9.94 0.96 -2.63
CA ALA A 151 9.03 -0.09 -3.06
C ALA A 151 8.97 -0.23 -4.60
N LEU A 152 9.16 0.87 -5.34
CA LEU A 152 9.08 0.90 -6.81
C LEU A 152 10.38 0.49 -7.51
N ILE A 153 11.54 0.60 -6.85
CA ILE A 153 12.85 0.36 -7.50
C ILE A 153 12.97 -1.04 -8.09
N THR A 154 12.26 -2.01 -7.51
CA THR A 154 12.25 -3.41 -7.96
C THR A 154 11.28 -3.67 -9.11
N ARG A 155 10.52 -2.67 -9.59
CA ARG A 155 9.41 -2.82 -10.56
C ARG A 155 8.43 -3.92 -10.17
N PRO A 156 7.76 -3.81 -9.02
CA PRO A 156 6.87 -4.86 -8.55
C PRO A 156 5.61 -4.99 -9.41
N ASP A 157 5.08 -6.22 -9.54
CA ASP A 157 3.78 -6.48 -10.18
C ASP A 157 2.62 -6.11 -9.25
N ILE A 158 2.85 -6.19 -7.94
CA ILE A 158 1.88 -5.90 -6.89
C ILE A 158 2.49 -4.89 -5.91
N LEU A 159 1.79 -3.80 -5.63
CA LEU A 159 2.15 -2.83 -4.61
C LEU A 159 1.14 -2.86 -3.47
N LEU A 160 1.59 -3.22 -2.29
CA LEU A 160 0.80 -3.24 -1.07
C LEU A 160 1.04 -1.96 -0.27
N CYS A 161 -0.02 -1.24 0.06
CA CYS A 161 0.04 0.02 0.80
C CYS A 161 -0.73 -0.12 2.12
N ASP A 162 0.00 -0.18 3.24
CA ASP A 162 -0.57 -0.24 4.58
C ASP A 162 -0.65 1.17 5.18
N GLU A 163 -1.83 1.77 5.12
CA GLU A 163 -2.12 3.13 5.63
C GLU A 163 -1.10 4.19 5.13
N PRO A 164 -0.91 4.37 3.80
CA PRO A 164 0.21 5.13 3.24
C PRO A 164 0.16 6.64 3.53
N THR A 165 -0.95 7.15 4.06
CA THR A 165 -1.20 8.58 4.28
C THR A 165 -1.55 8.95 5.72
N SER A 166 -1.78 7.97 6.60
CA SER A 166 -2.34 8.18 7.96
C SER A 166 -1.52 9.10 8.89
N ALA A 167 -0.23 9.30 8.60
CA ALA A 167 0.66 10.17 9.38
C ALA A 167 0.92 11.53 8.71
N LEU A 168 0.12 11.89 7.69
CA LEU A 168 0.34 13.07 6.84
C LEU A 168 -0.83 14.04 6.94
N ASP A 169 -0.53 15.33 6.69
CA ASP A 169 -1.56 16.33 6.50
C ASP A 169 -2.28 16.17 5.14
N GLN A 170 -3.42 16.83 4.98
CA GLN A 170 -4.27 16.66 3.79
C GLN A 170 -3.55 17.01 2.48
N ASN A 171 -2.76 18.09 2.43
CA ASN A 171 -2.08 18.48 1.20
C ASN A 171 -1.02 17.44 0.81
N THR A 172 -0.27 16.98 1.78
CA THR A 172 0.73 15.91 1.60
C THR A 172 0.07 14.59 1.21
N THR A 173 -1.11 14.27 1.78
CA THR A 173 -1.92 13.10 1.38
C THR A 173 -2.26 13.14 -0.11
N GLU A 174 -2.75 14.29 -0.61
CA GLU A 174 -3.10 14.49 -2.02
C GLU A 174 -1.86 14.24 -2.92
N GLU A 175 -0.68 14.78 -2.53
CA GLU A 175 0.56 14.55 -3.26
C GLU A 175 0.97 13.07 -3.30
N ILE A 176 0.85 12.32 -2.20
CA ILE A 176 1.15 10.89 -2.15
C ILE A 176 0.18 10.10 -3.04
N VAL A 177 -1.11 10.41 -2.99
CA VAL A 177 -2.13 9.79 -3.86
C VAL A 177 -1.80 10.00 -5.34
N GLU A 178 -1.39 11.21 -5.74
CA GLU A 178 -0.99 11.49 -7.12
C GLU A 178 0.26 10.70 -7.54
N VAL A 179 1.25 10.54 -6.65
CA VAL A 179 2.42 9.68 -6.92
C VAL A 179 1.99 8.22 -7.12
N LEU A 180 1.07 7.69 -6.29
CA LEU A 180 0.57 6.33 -6.44
C LEU A 180 -0.27 6.16 -7.72
N LYS A 181 -1.10 7.14 -8.09
CA LYS A 181 -1.85 7.14 -9.37
C LYS A 181 -0.92 7.13 -10.57
N LYS A 182 0.14 7.96 -10.53
CA LYS A 182 1.17 7.98 -11.56
C LYS A 182 1.87 6.63 -11.68
N ALA A 183 2.26 6.02 -10.54
CA ALA A 183 2.90 4.72 -10.50
C ALA A 183 1.99 3.62 -11.08
N HIS A 184 0.72 3.59 -10.67
CA HIS A 184 -0.28 2.64 -11.21
C HIS A 184 -0.42 2.75 -12.72
N LYS A 185 -0.51 3.99 -13.25
CA LYS A 185 -0.66 4.24 -14.69
C LYS A 185 0.59 3.86 -15.50
N GLU A 186 1.79 4.19 -14.99
CA GLU A 186 3.05 4.01 -15.70
C GLU A 186 3.53 2.56 -15.68
N PHE A 187 3.47 1.92 -14.50
CA PHE A 187 3.97 0.54 -14.33
C PHE A 187 2.88 -0.52 -14.50
N LYS A 188 1.60 -0.15 -14.60
CA LYS A 188 0.44 -1.04 -14.77
C LYS A 188 0.34 -2.14 -13.70
N MET A 189 0.92 -1.90 -12.53
CA MET A 189 0.93 -2.83 -11.42
C MET A 189 -0.44 -2.91 -10.72
N THR A 190 -0.71 -4.02 -10.06
CA THR A 190 -1.84 -4.12 -9.13
C THR A 190 -1.52 -3.37 -7.85
N ILE A 191 -2.39 -2.46 -7.39
CA ILE A 191 -2.24 -1.77 -6.11
C ILE A 191 -3.30 -2.25 -5.14
N VAL A 192 -2.90 -2.64 -3.93
CA VAL A 192 -3.82 -2.93 -2.83
C VAL A 192 -3.56 -1.93 -1.71
N VAL A 193 -4.52 -1.04 -1.47
CA VAL A 193 -4.42 -0.01 -0.44
C VAL A 193 -5.36 -0.32 0.72
N VAL A 194 -4.83 -0.41 1.92
CA VAL A 194 -5.64 -0.44 3.15
C VAL A 194 -5.57 0.91 3.83
N THR A 195 -6.72 1.47 4.17
CA THR A 195 -6.83 2.77 4.83
C THR A 195 -8.18 2.92 5.51
N HIS A 196 -8.31 3.91 6.40
CA HIS A 196 -9.60 4.38 6.91
C HIS A 196 -10.03 5.71 6.25
N GLU A 197 -9.23 6.24 5.31
CA GLU A 197 -9.46 7.51 4.63
C GLU A 197 -10.27 7.30 3.34
N LEU A 198 -11.58 7.61 3.37
CA LEU A 198 -12.47 7.53 2.21
C LEU A 198 -11.98 8.32 0.98
N PRO A 199 -11.42 9.55 1.14
CA PRO A 199 -10.90 10.31 0.00
C PRO A 199 -9.79 9.58 -0.76
N VAL A 200 -8.88 8.89 -0.07
CA VAL A 200 -7.80 8.11 -0.70
C VAL A 200 -8.38 7.00 -1.58
N ILE A 201 -9.38 6.25 -1.08
CA ILE A 201 -10.06 5.20 -1.85
C ILE A 201 -10.74 5.80 -3.08
N LYS A 202 -11.47 6.90 -2.91
CA LYS A 202 -12.21 7.57 -4.01
C LYS A 202 -11.30 8.04 -5.13
N GLU A 203 -10.12 8.54 -4.80
CA GLU A 203 -9.16 9.06 -5.77
C GLU A 203 -8.34 7.97 -6.46
N LEU A 204 -7.94 6.92 -5.75
CA LEU A 204 -6.98 5.93 -6.25
C LEU A 204 -7.65 4.69 -6.82
N CYS A 205 -8.70 4.17 -6.15
CA CYS A 205 -9.20 2.81 -6.39
C CYS A 205 -10.33 2.75 -7.43
N GLN A 206 -10.48 1.60 -8.10
CA GLN A 206 -11.63 1.27 -8.97
C GLN A 206 -12.72 0.52 -8.21
N ARG A 207 -12.33 -0.34 -7.27
CA ARG A 207 -13.21 -1.09 -6.36
C ARG A 207 -12.67 -1.03 -4.96
N ALA A 208 -13.55 -1.26 -3.98
CA ALA A 208 -13.14 -1.35 -2.60
C ALA A 208 -13.96 -2.39 -1.82
N ALA A 209 -13.30 -3.12 -0.92
CA ALA A 209 -13.92 -3.94 0.10
C ALA A 209 -14.12 -3.12 1.38
N ILE A 210 -15.33 -3.17 1.92
CA ILE A 210 -15.67 -2.59 3.22
C ILE A 210 -15.50 -3.68 4.26
N MET A 211 -14.57 -3.49 5.18
CA MET A 211 -14.29 -4.44 6.27
C MET A 211 -14.79 -3.94 7.61
N ASP A 212 -15.40 -4.85 8.35
CA ASP A 212 -15.82 -4.64 9.72
C ASP A 212 -15.66 -5.93 10.53
N GLN A 213 -15.05 -5.84 11.72
CA GLN A 213 -14.88 -6.95 12.67
C GLN A 213 -14.30 -8.24 12.04
N GLY A 214 -13.34 -8.09 11.13
CA GLY A 214 -12.66 -9.22 10.47
C GLY A 214 -13.43 -9.84 9.31
N GLU A 215 -14.54 -9.27 8.89
CA GLU A 215 -15.36 -9.72 7.77
C GLU A 215 -15.39 -8.69 6.63
N VAL A 216 -15.52 -9.15 5.39
CA VAL A 216 -15.86 -8.29 4.24
C VAL A 216 -17.38 -8.16 4.21
N ARG A 217 -17.89 -6.95 4.48
CA ARG A 217 -19.33 -6.67 4.45
C ARG A 217 -19.85 -6.51 3.04
N GLU A 218 -19.08 -5.82 2.21
CA GLU A 218 -19.46 -5.53 0.83
C GLU A 218 -18.23 -5.20 -0.02
N VAL A 219 -18.29 -5.47 -1.31
CA VAL A 219 -17.34 -5.01 -2.31
C VAL A 219 -18.07 -4.10 -3.29
N ILE A 220 -17.65 -2.86 -3.38
CA ILE A 220 -18.31 -1.83 -4.19
C ILE A 220 -17.41 -1.33 -5.32
N GLY A 221 -18.02 -0.93 -6.44
CA GLY A 221 -17.36 -0.13 -7.47
C GLY A 221 -17.23 1.32 -6.99
N VAL A 222 -16.03 1.89 -7.08
CA VAL A 222 -15.76 3.28 -6.70
C VAL A 222 -16.10 4.19 -7.86
N LYS A 223 -17.11 5.04 -7.71
CA LYS A 223 -17.43 6.08 -8.69
C LYS A 223 -16.45 7.25 -8.49
N ARG A 224 -15.60 7.49 -9.48
CA ARG A 224 -14.81 8.73 -9.53
C ARG A 224 -15.79 9.89 -9.80
N SER A 225 -15.71 10.94 -9.00
CA SER A 225 -16.38 12.19 -9.37
C SER A 225 -15.59 12.79 -10.53
N ASP A 226 -16.17 12.87 -11.71
CA ASP A 226 -15.61 13.61 -12.87
C ASP A 226 -15.54 15.13 -12.63
N GLU A 227 -16.11 15.60 -11.53
CA GLU A 227 -15.98 16.96 -11.05
C GLU A 227 -14.62 17.12 -10.33
N ARG A 228 -13.55 17.35 -11.09
CA ARG A 228 -12.49 18.24 -10.63
C ARG A 228 -13.07 19.65 -10.53
N GLY A 229 -13.92 19.87 -9.58
CA GLY A 229 -14.16 21.24 -9.10
C GLY A 229 -12.77 21.78 -8.78
N ASN A 230 -12.46 22.98 -9.28
CA ASN A 230 -11.24 23.72 -8.96
C ASN A 230 -10.94 23.52 -7.47
N VAL A 231 -9.91 22.70 -7.17
CA VAL A 231 -9.47 22.51 -5.79
C VAL A 231 -8.95 23.87 -5.34
N LYS A 232 -9.77 24.60 -4.60
CA LYS A 232 -9.39 25.91 -4.07
C LYS A 232 -8.12 25.75 -3.24
N PRO A 233 -7.16 26.68 -3.34
CA PRO A 233 -5.98 26.69 -2.48
C PRO A 233 -6.35 26.58 -1.00
N TYR A 234 -5.48 25.98 -0.18
CA TYR A 234 -5.75 25.74 1.25
C TYR A 234 -6.27 26.99 1.97
N HIS A 235 -5.68 28.17 1.71
CA HIS A 235 -6.09 29.42 2.35
C HIS A 235 -7.54 29.82 2.00
N GLU A 236 -8.00 29.58 0.77
CA GLU A 236 -9.38 29.86 0.35
C GLU A 236 -10.35 28.87 1.00
N ARG A 237 -10.00 27.59 1.07
CA ARG A 237 -10.80 26.57 1.79
C ARG A 237 -10.89 26.88 3.28
N ALA A 238 -9.78 27.28 3.91
CA ALA A 238 -9.74 27.65 5.31
C ALA A 238 -10.64 28.87 5.61
N ILE A 239 -10.58 29.90 4.76
CA ILE A 239 -11.46 31.07 4.87
C ILE A 239 -12.94 30.66 4.76
N GLU A 240 -13.27 29.83 3.76
CA GLU A 240 -14.66 29.38 3.52
C GLU A 240 -15.20 28.56 4.72
N VAL A 241 -14.41 27.66 5.27
CA VAL A 241 -14.80 26.84 6.44
C VAL A 241 -14.91 27.68 7.71
N LEU A 242 -13.99 28.64 7.94
CA LEU A 242 -13.96 29.43 9.17
C LEU A 242 -14.90 30.62 9.13
N SER A 243 -15.35 31.06 7.94
CA SER A 243 -16.28 32.20 7.80
C SER A 243 -17.74 31.79 7.64
N ASN A 244 -18.05 30.52 7.38
CA ASN A 244 -19.42 29.98 7.23
C ASN A 244 -19.90 29.17 8.45
N GLY A 245 -19.25 29.31 9.62
CA GLY A 245 -19.63 28.70 10.90
C GLY A 245 -20.60 29.53 11.72
#